data_418ce9ba656748ba3e3a39b2ccaf0ca4
#
_entry.id   418ce9ba656748ba3e3a39b2ccaf0ca4
#
_cell.length_a   1.000
_cell.length_b   1.000
_cell.length_c   1.000
_cell.angle_alpha   90.00
_cell.angle_beta   90.00
_cell.angle_gamma   90.00
#
_symmetry.space_group_name_H-M   'P 1'
#
loop_
_entity.id
_entity.type
_entity.pdbx_description
1 polymer ?
#
loop_
_entity_poly.entity_id
_entity_poly.type
_entity_poly.pdbx_seq_one_letter_code
_entity_poly.pdbx_strand_id
1 'polypeptide(L)'
;MKLKLIAIFAFAVAVIAVGVIRTTSTIQRKNVPNKDRLKWYAKEAKNEGRQKVTMAAPLVEYLGGAGTITADDAFAASTVVIAHLVSKQSNALNDDITTWNRFAIDEVLLEAKELPCPTCLPPEPPPTLLPIKPGEFLIPKTGGTVNIDGVDIEQIDEAFPEYQFDQRYLLLLNLYATGTARTVGGPVGVFKIVENDRIVPVHESEHRIQKDFKLKFGNSLEHLRKHLKVR
;
A
#
# COMPACT_ATOMS: atom_id res chain seq x y z
N MET A 1 4.22 -25.98 -74.56
CA MET A 1 4.66 -25.71 -73.20
C MET A 1 4.27 -24.28 -72.83
N LYS A 2 3.23 -24.08 -72.00
CA LYS A 2 2.79 -22.75 -71.55
C LYS A 2 3.09 -22.65 -70.05
N LEU A 3 4.07 -21.85 -69.68
CA LEU A 3 4.37 -21.52 -68.31
C LEU A 3 3.29 -20.57 -67.78
N LYS A 4 2.52 -20.98 -66.76
CA LYS A 4 1.62 -20.10 -66.03
C LYS A 4 2.38 -19.45 -64.90
N LEU A 5 2.58 -18.15 -65.03
CA LEU A 5 3.09 -17.28 -63.97
C LEU A 5 1.98 -17.08 -62.92
N ILE A 6 2.15 -17.61 -61.74
CA ILE A 6 1.26 -17.35 -60.60
C ILE A 6 1.86 -16.13 -59.86
N ALA A 7 1.17 -15.00 -60.02
CA ALA A 7 1.48 -13.80 -59.24
C ALA A 7 0.87 -13.98 -57.84
N ILE A 8 1.70 -14.16 -56.85
CA ILE A 8 1.31 -14.13 -55.45
C ILE A 8 1.19 -12.66 -55.04
N PHE A 9 -0.03 -12.15 -54.92
CA PHE A 9 -0.29 -10.87 -54.28
C PHE A 9 -0.15 -11.05 -52.76
N ALA A 10 0.99 -10.66 -52.21
CA ALA A 10 1.16 -10.52 -50.80
C ALA A 10 0.44 -9.25 -50.34
N PHE A 11 -0.75 -9.40 -49.77
CA PHE A 11 -1.43 -8.34 -49.03
C PHE A 11 -0.68 -8.09 -47.72
N ALA A 12 0.18 -7.09 -47.73
CA ALA A 12 0.77 -6.56 -46.50
C ALA A 12 -0.33 -5.74 -45.79
N VAL A 13 -1.05 -6.37 -44.87
CA VAL A 13 -1.89 -5.66 -43.91
C VAL A 13 -0.96 -4.98 -42.94
N ALA A 14 -0.66 -3.71 -43.18
CA ALA A 14 -0.02 -2.84 -42.19
C ALA A 14 -1.06 -2.57 -41.08
N VAL A 15 -1.03 -3.40 -40.04
CA VAL A 15 -1.69 -3.09 -38.78
C VAL A 15 -0.92 -1.93 -38.17
N ILE A 16 -1.42 -0.73 -38.38
CA ILE A 16 -0.99 0.45 -37.63
C ILE A 16 -1.52 0.24 -36.20
N ALA A 17 -0.74 -0.48 -35.39
CA ALA A 17 -0.90 -0.43 -33.94
C ALA A 17 -0.55 0.99 -33.53
N VAL A 18 -1.57 1.82 -33.36
CA VAL A 18 -1.44 3.08 -32.61
C VAL A 18 -1.17 2.68 -31.17
N GLY A 19 0.06 2.29 -30.91
CA GLY A 19 0.58 2.15 -29.58
C GLY A 19 0.57 3.55 -28.97
N VAL A 20 -0.40 3.80 -28.11
CA VAL A 20 -0.31 4.92 -27.16
C VAL A 20 0.90 4.60 -26.28
N ILE A 21 2.06 5.06 -26.71
CA ILE A 21 3.27 5.04 -25.88
C ILE A 21 2.95 5.99 -24.74
N ARG A 22 2.47 5.42 -23.62
CA ARG A 22 2.42 6.15 -22.35
C ARG A 22 3.87 6.37 -21.94
N THR A 23 4.43 7.48 -22.34
CA THR A 23 5.74 7.93 -21.84
C THR A 23 5.56 8.29 -20.37
N THR A 24 5.79 7.32 -19.49
CA THR A 24 6.01 7.56 -18.06
C THR A 24 7.42 8.15 -17.93
N SER A 25 7.55 9.45 -18.13
CA SER A 25 8.80 10.13 -17.81
C SER A 25 8.83 10.37 -16.30
N THR A 26 9.72 9.67 -15.62
CA THR A 26 10.05 9.98 -14.23
C THR A 26 10.74 11.34 -14.20
N ILE A 27 10.07 12.36 -13.70
CA ILE A 27 10.68 13.68 -13.55
C ILE A 27 11.70 13.58 -12.42
N GLN A 28 12.99 13.72 -12.78
CA GLN A 28 14.04 13.82 -11.78
C GLN A 28 13.80 15.01 -10.86
N ARG A 29 14.02 14.82 -9.55
CA ARG A 29 13.87 15.84 -8.52
C ARG A 29 14.69 17.07 -8.86
N LYS A 30 14.06 18.09 -9.42
CA LYS A 30 14.56 19.47 -9.31
C LYS A 30 14.28 19.94 -7.89
N ASN A 31 15.17 20.74 -7.31
CA ASN A 31 14.95 21.38 -6.00
C ASN A 31 13.77 22.35 -6.10
N VAL A 32 12.56 21.82 -6.04
CA VAL A 32 11.33 22.63 -5.96
C VAL A 32 11.11 22.92 -4.48
N PRO A 33 10.82 24.17 -4.08
CA PRO A 33 10.45 24.50 -2.72
C PRO A 33 9.33 23.56 -2.25
N ASN A 34 9.44 23.00 -1.07
CA ASN A 34 8.51 21.98 -0.54
C ASN A 34 7.04 22.43 -0.54
N LYS A 35 6.79 23.72 -0.55
CA LYS A 35 5.48 24.31 -0.36
C LYS A 35 4.74 24.51 -1.67
N ASP A 36 4.38 23.63 -2.43
CA ASP A 36 3.58 23.64 -3.68
C ASP A 36 4.12 22.62 -4.71
N ARG A 37 4.86 21.63 -4.25
CA ARG A 37 5.49 20.62 -5.11
C ARG A 37 4.49 19.94 -6.05
N LEU A 38 3.35 19.49 -5.52
CA LEU A 38 2.33 18.79 -6.30
C LEU A 38 1.70 19.71 -7.35
N LYS A 39 1.42 20.98 -7.01
CA LYS A 39 0.91 21.98 -7.96
C LYS A 39 1.92 22.30 -9.06
N TRP A 40 3.20 22.36 -8.69
CA TRP A 40 4.26 22.54 -9.66
C TRP A 40 4.30 21.40 -10.67
N TYR A 41 4.24 20.15 -10.23
CA TYR A 41 4.17 18.99 -11.13
C TYR A 41 2.94 19.00 -12.03
N ALA A 42 1.77 19.40 -11.50
CA ALA A 42 0.56 19.55 -12.30
C ALA A 42 0.72 20.60 -13.38
N LYS A 43 1.30 21.77 -13.05
CA LYS A 43 1.55 22.85 -13.99
C LYS A 43 2.53 22.45 -15.10
N GLU A 44 3.66 21.83 -14.75
CA GLU A 44 4.64 21.35 -15.74
C GLU A 44 4.02 20.30 -16.67
N ALA A 45 3.25 19.36 -16.13
CA ALA A 45 2.56 18.35 -16.94
C ALA A 45 1.59 18.99 -17.94
N LYS A 46 0.82 20.02 -17.52
CA LYS A 46 -0.06 20.77 -18.42
C LYS A 46 0.71 21.45 -19.54
N ASN A 47 1.82 22.11 -19.22
CA ASN A 47 2.66 22.76 -20.20
C ASN A 47 3.20 21.79 -21.25
N GLU A 48 3.40 20.53 -20.87
CA GLU A 48 3.85 19.43 -21.74
C GLU A 48 2.70 18.63 -22.36
N GLY A 49 1.44 19.03 -22.14
CA GLY A 49 0.26 18.34 -22.66
C GLY A 49 0.00 16.96 -22.02
N ARG A 50 0.56 16.71 -20.84
CA ARG A 50 0.39 15.44 -20.09
C ARG A 50 -0.80 15.55 -19.14
N GLN A 51 -1.56 14.45 -19.03
CA GLN A 51 -2.67 14.33 -18.10
C GLN A 51 -2.32 13.55 -16.84
N LYS A 52 -1.14 12.92 -16.78
CA LYS A 52 -0.68 12.13 -15.64
C LYS A 52 0.81 12.35 -15.40
N VAL A 53 1.18 12.39 -14.11
CA VAL A 53 2.56 12.41 -13.61
C VAL A 53 2.70 11.31 -12.56
N THR A 54 3.77 10.52 -12.66
CA THR A 54 4.12 9.54 -11.63
C THR A 54 5.41 9.99 -10.94
N MET A 55 5.42 9.95 -9.61
CA MET A 55 6.55 10.32 -8.78
C MET A 55 6.77 9.27 -7.70
N ALA A 56 8.04 9.06 -7.31
CA ALA A 56 8.35 8.23 -6.16
C ALA A 56 7.97 8.93 -4.85
N ALA A 57 7.44 8.19 -3.91
CA ALA A 57 7.29 8.66 -2.54
C ALA A 57 8.67 8.96 -1.93
N PRO A 58 8.78 9.90 -0.98
CA PRO A 58 9.99 10.01 -0.20
C PRO A 58 10.26 8.67 0.50
N LEU A 59 11.55 8.31 0.57
CA LEU A 59 11.94 7.08 1.27
C LEU A 59 11.54 7.23 2.74
N VAL A 60 10.52 6.50 3.14
CA VAL A 60 10.12 6.42 4.54
C VAL A 60 10.87 5.23 5.14
N GLU A 61 11.71 5.48 6.12
CA GLU A 61 12.29 4.40 6.93
C GLU A 61 11.22 3.80 7.84
N TYR A 62 10.42 2.88 7.30
CA TYR A 62 9.45 2.11 8.09
C TYR A 62 10.13 1.25 9.17
N LEU A 63 11.43 1.08 9.07
CA LEU A 63 12.21 0.09 9.78
C LEU A 63 13.04 0.68 10.94
N GLY A 64 12.82 1.92 11.32
CA GLY A 64 13.54 2.57 12.42
C GLY A 64 13.53 1.71 13.69
N GLY A 65 14.62 0.97 13.94
CA GLY A 65 14.76 0.07 15.08
C GLY A 65 14.04 -1.28 14.96
N ALA A 66 13.23 -1.51 13.95
CA ALA A 66 12.39 -2.69 13.83
C ALA A 66 13.13 -3.97 13.40
N GLY A 67 14.37 -3.87 12.94
CA GLY A 67 15.17 -5.02 12.48
C GLY A 67 15.44 -6.08 13.56
N THR A 68 15.28 -5.73 14.84
CA THR A 68 15.50 -6.60 15.97
C THR A 68 14.22 -7.13 16.62
N ILE A 69 13.05 -6.56 16.31
CA ILE A 69 11.76 -6.93 16.90
C ILE A 69 11.36 -8.33 16.41
N THR A 70 11.10 -9.23 17.33
CA THR A 70 10.59 -10.58 17.04
C THR A 70 9.08 -10.56 16.79
N ALA A 71 8.52 -11.63 16.25
CA ALA A 71 7.06 -11.78 16.15
C ALA A 71 6.40 -11.74 17.55
N ASP A 72 7.04 -12.29 18.57
CA ASP A 72 6.51 -12.29 19.95
C ASP A 72 6.50 -10.89 20.56
N ASP A 73 7.52 -10.07 20.30
CA ASP A 73 7.56 -8.67 20.74
C ASP A 73 6.48 -7.87 20.01
N ALA A 74 6.33 -8.09 18.70
CA ALA A 74 5.28 -7.45 17.90
C ALA A 74 3.89 -7.80 18.42
N PHE A 75 3.62 -9.08 18.76
CA PHE A 75 2.35 -9.49 19.35
C PHE A 75 2.10 -8.89 20.72
N ALA A 76 3.13 -8.75 21.56
CA ALA A 76 2.98 -8.12 22.88
C ALA A 76 2.57 -6.64 22.77
N ALA A 77 2.99 -5.96 21.70
CA ALA A 77 2.81 -4.52 21.50
C ALA A 77 1.69 -4.18 20.50
N SER A 78 0.95 -5.17 19.96
CA SER A 78 -0.04 -4.90 18.91
C SER A 78 -1.37 -5.61 19.11
N THR A 79 -2.42 -5.02 18.56
CA THR A 79 -3.66 -5.71 18.25
C THR A 79 -3.49 -6.45 16.92
N VAL A 80 -3.79 -7.75 16.91
CA VAL A 80 -3.67 -8.60 15.72
C VAL A 80 -5.05 -8.90 15.19
N VAL A 81 -5.33 -8.47 13.96
CA VAL A 81 -6.65 -8.65 13.34
C VAL A 81 -6.55 -9.29 11.98
N ILE A 82 -7.65 -9.96 11.59
CA ILE A 82 -7.95 -10.25 10.19
C ILE A 82 -8.95 -9.20 9.73
N ALA A 83 -8.68 -8.55 8.60
CA ALA A 83 -9.50 -7.48 8.07
C ALA A 83 -9.46 -7.45 6.54
N HIS A 84 -10.46 -6.82 5.94
CA HIS A 84 -10.50 -6.54 4.52
C HIS A 84 -10.69 -5.05 4.24
N LEU A 85 -10.22 -4.60 3.08
CA LEU A 85 -10.32 -3.21 2.65
C LEU A 85 -11.76 -2.88 2.22
N VAL A 86 -12.34 -1.84 2.80
CA VAL A 86 -13.71 -1.36 2.48
C VAL A 86 -13.67 -0.18 1.51
N SER A 87 -12.76 0.76 1.75
CA SER A 87 -12.60 1.93 0.89
C SER A 87 -11.19 2.50 1.01
N LYS A 88 -10.78 3.26 0.00
CA LYS A 88 -9.56 4.05 0.05
C LYS A 88 -9.81 5.45 -0.51
N GLN A 89 -9.16 6.44 0.08
CA GLN A 89 -9.21 7.81 -0.37
C GLN A 89 -7.84 8.45 -0.25
N SER A 90 -7.35 9.01 -1.36
CA SER A 90 -6.08 9.72 -1.39
C SER A 90 -6.31 11.22 -1.23
N ASN A 91 -5.45 11.86 -0.45
CA ASN A 91 -5.47 13.29 -0.20
C ASN A 91 -4.05 13.85 -0.31
N ALA A 92 -3.93 15.04 -0.89
CA ALA A 92 -2.69 15.80 -0.85
C ALA A 92 -2.55 16.44 0.54
N LEU A 93 -1.45 16.17 1.21
CA LEU A 93 -1.14 16.75 2.52
C LEU A 93 0.34 17.14 2.56
N ASN A 94 0.63 18.43 2.80
CA ASN A 94 2.00 18.95 2.90
C ASN A 94 2.94 18.51 1.75
N ASP A 95 2.45 18.62 0.50
CA ASP A 95 3.17 18.22 -0.72
C ASP A 95 3.46 16.72 -0.91
N ASP A 96 2.86 15.89 -0.09
CA ASP A 96 2.84 14.45 -0.25
C ASP A 96 1.41 13.95 -0.43
N ILE A 97 1.28 12.76 -1.00
CA ILE A 97 -0.02 12.10 -1.12
C ILE A 97 -0.10 11.05 -0.03
N THR A 98 -1.17 11.13 0.75
CA THR A 98 -1.51 10.12 1.74
C THR A 98 -2.81 9.43 1.33
N THR A 99 -2.77 8.12 1.22
CA THR A 99 -3.96 7.30 1.03
C THR A 99 -4.43 6.75 2.36
N TRP A 100 -5.66 7.06 2.71
CA TRP A 100 -6.36 6.52 3.85
C TRP A 100 -7.12 5.27 3.44
N ASN A 101 -6.75 4.16 4.04
CA ASN A 101 -7.32 2.85 3.77
C ASN A 101 -8.28 2.51 4.92
N ARG A 102 -9.57 2.36 4.62
CA ARG A 102 -10.59 1.93 5.59
C ARG A 102 -10.71 0.43 5.53
N PHE A 103 -10.56 -0.20 6.67
CA PHE A 103 -10.72 -1.64 6.84
C PHE A 103 -11.91 -1.96 7.73
N ALA A 104 -12.58 -3.07 7.43
CA ALA A 104 -13.50 -3.73 8.35
C ALA A 104 -12.80 -4.95 8.98
N ILE A 105 -12.97 -5.10 10.28
CA ILE A 105 -12.43 -6.23 11.05
C ILE A 105 -13.31 -7.45 10.83
N ASP A 106 -12.73 -8.53 10.32
CA ASP A 106 -13.38 -9.83 10.20
C ASP A 106 -13.22 -10.65 11.50
N GLU A 107 -12.04 -10.57 12.12
CA GLU A 107 -11.69 -11.34 13.32
C GLU A 107 -10.61 -10.62 14.12
N VAL A 108 -10.74 -10.57 15.43
CA VAL A 108 -9.69 -10.15 16.35
C VAL A 108 -9.00 -11.40 16.89
N LEU A 109 -7.72 -11.57 16.59
CA LEU A 109 -6.93 -12.72 17.04
C LEU A 109 -6.26 -12.45 18.38
N LEU A 110 -5.87 -11.20 18.61
CA LEU A 110 -5.21 -10.74 19.84
C LEU A 110 -5.52 -9.26 20.05
N GLU A 111 -5.90 -8.90 21.26
CA GLU A 111 -5.98 -7.50 21.68
C GLU A 111 -4.68 -7.08 22.38
N ALA A 112 -4.19 -5.90 22.06
CA ALA A 112 -3.03 -5.34 22.75
C ALA A 112 -3.35 -5.14 24.23
N LYS A 113 -2.45 -5.58 25.11
CA LYS A 113 -2.59 -5.37 26.59
C LYS A 113 -2.24 -3.95 26.99
N GLU A 114 -1.46 -3.25 26.21
CA GLU A 114 -1.02 -1.88 26.46
C GLU A 114 -1.43 -0.98 25.31
N LEU A 115 -1.67 0.28 25.61
CA LEU A 115 -1.93 1.27 24.56
C LEU A 115 -0.67 1.42 23.69
N PRO A 116 -0.87 1.61 22.37
CA PRO A 116 0.25 1.89 21.50
C PRO A 116 1.01 3.11 22.02
N CYS A 117 2.34 3.08 21.88
CA CYS A 117 3.30 4.12 22.25
C CYS A 117 2.66 5.40 22.84
N PRO A 118 2.79 5.66 24.18
CA PRO A 118 2.10 6.80 24.81
C PRO A 118 2.47 8.17 24.23
N THR A 119 3.62 8.24 23.56
CA THR A 119 4.15 9.46 22.92
C THR A 119 3.84 9.52 21.43
N CYS A 120 3.29 8.46 20.85
CA CYS A 120 2.93 8.43 19.45
C CYS A 120 1.54 9.04 19.23
N LEU A 121 1.49 10.19 18.60
CA LEU A 121 0.21 10.78 18.22
C LEU A 121 -0.54 9.88 17.22
N PRO A 122 -1.87 9.68 17.40
CA PRO A 122 -2.67 9.00 16.42
C PRO A 122 -2.63 9.73 15.08
N PRO A 123 -2.71 9.03 13.95
CA PRO A 123 -2.89 9.69 12.65
C PRO A 123 -4.22 10.45 12.63
N GLU A 124 -4.21 11.67 12.12
CA GLU A 124 -5.42 12.50 12.01
C GLU A 124 -6.00 12.39 10.58
N PRO A 125 -7.13 11.70 10.41
CA PRO A 125 -7.78 11.61 9.12
C PRO A 125 -8.50 12.91 8.75
N PRO A 126 -8.62 13.23 7.45
CA PRO A 126 -9.44 14.35 7.03
C PRO A 126 -10.91 14.14 7.44
N PRO A 127 -11.65 15.22 7.76
CA PRO A 127 -13.04 15.12 8.20
C PRO A 127 -13.97 14.37 7.25
N THR A 128 -13.65 14.34 5.96
CA THR A 128 -14.39 13.62 4.91
C THR A 128 -14.40 12.10 5.09
N LEU A 129 -13.50 11.57 5.93
CA LEU A 129 -13.42 10.13 6.22
C LEU A 129 -14.13 9.71 7.49
N LEU A 130 -14.71 10.64 8.23
CA LEU A 130 -15.47 10.39 9.44
C LEU A 130 -16.97 10.31 9.12
N PRO A 131 -17.78 9.56 9.92
CA PRO A 131 -17.37 8.78 11.08
C PRO A 131 -16.78 7.40 10.71
N ILE A 132 -15.96 6.85 11.61
CA ILE A 132 -15.51 5.46 11.57
C ILE A 132 -16.55 4.62 12.29
N LYS A 133 -17.08 3.57 11.66
CA LYS A 133 -18.08 2.71 12.23
C LYS A 133 -17.47 1.70 13.22
N PRO A 134 -18.26 1.19 14.18
CA PRO A 134 -17.80 0.08 15.02
C PRO A 134 -17.30 -1.09 14.16
N GLY A 135 -16.16 -1.64 14.51
CA GLY A 135 -15.51 -2.72 13.73
C GLY A 135 -14.75 -2.24 12.50
N GLU A 136 -14.67 -0.93 12.26
CA GLU A 136 -13.83 -0.34 11.20
C GLU A 136 -12.64 0.42 11.80
N PHE A 137 -11.58 0.59 11.01
CA PHE A 137 -10.45 1.46 11.34
C PHE A 137 -9.80 2.02 10.06
N LEU A 138 -8.97 3.05 10.22
CA LEU A 138 -8.25 3.72 9.14
C LEU A 138 -6.75 3.54 9.27
N ILE A 139 -6.09 3.14 8.20
CA ILE A 139 -4.62 3.12 8.10
C ILE A 139 -4.18 4.15 7.06
N PRO A 140 -3.38 5.17 7.42
CA PRO A 140 -2.73 6.02 6.45
C PRO A 140 -1.54 5.31 5.83
N LYS A 141 -1.36 5.51 4.54
CA LYS A 141 -0.23 5.03 3.76
C LYS A 141 0.28 6.17 2.88
N THR A 142 1.59 6.32 2.77
CA THR A 142 2.20 7.25 1.81
C THR A 142 1.94 6.78 0.39
N GLY A 143 1.69 7.72 -0.52
CA GLY A 143 1.39 7.45 -1.92
C GLY A 143 -0.10 7.35 -2.22
N GLY A 144 -0.39 7.21 -3.50
CA GLY A 144 -1.73 7.21 -4.08
C GLY A 144 -1.86 8.16 -5.24
N THR A 145 -3.10 8.44 -5.67
CA THR A 145 -3.37 9.34 -6.79
C THR A 145 -4.32 10.45 -6.37
N VAL A 146 -3.98 11.68 -6.71
CA VAL A 146 -4.85 12.86 -6.56
C VAL A 146 -4.94 13.62 -7.87
N ASN A 147 -6.10 14.22 -8.15
CA ASN A 147 -6.26 15.12 -9.29
C ASN A 147 -6.01 16.55 -8.86
N ILE A 148 -5.07 17.22 -9.52
CA ILE A 148 -4.76 18.63 -9.29
C ILE A 148 -4.91 19.36 -10.61
N ASP A 149 -5.87 20.26 -10.69
CA ASP A 149 -6.16 21.09 -11.88
C ASP A 149 -6.34 20.26 -13.18
N GLY A 150 -6.91 19.07 -13.10
CA GLY A 150 -7.13 18.18 -14.26
C GLY A 150 -5.93 17.30 -14.64
N VAL A 151 -4.89 17.27 -13.80
CA VAL A 151 -3.75 16.36 -13.95
C VAL A 151 -3.75 15.36 -12.80
N ASP A 152 -3.65 14.06 -13.11
CA ASP A 152 -3.51 13.01 -12.12
C ASP A 152 -2.05 12.93 -11.66
N ILE A 153 -1.82 13.23 -10.40
CA ILE A 153 -0.52 13.05 -9.74
C ILE A 153 -0.56 11.74 -8.98
N GLU A 154 0.24 10.79 -9.41
CA GLU A 154 0.42 9.49 -8.74
C GLU A 154 1.75 9.47 -8.00
N GLN A 155 1.70 9.16 -6.72
CA GLN A 155 2.88 8.97 -5.89
C GLN A 155 2.97 7.49 -5.48
N ILE A 156 4.06 6.83 -5.85
CA ILE A 156 4.28 5.40 -5.59
C ILE A 156 5.22 5.22 -4.41
N ASP A 157 4.77 4.47 -3.40
CA ASP A 157 5.62 3.94 -2.33
C ASP A 157 5.98 2.48 -2.68
N GLU A 158 7.19 2.28 -3.19
CA GLU A 158 7.66 0.96 -3.62
C GLU A 158 7.86 -0.01 -2.45
N ALA A 159 8.14 0.52 -1.25
CA ALA A 159 8.34 -0.29 -0.05
C ALA A 159 7.02 -0.80 0.54
N PHE A 160 5.91 -0.13 0.28
CA PHE A 160 4.61 -0.50 0.81
C PHE A 160 3.57 -0.63 -0.31
N PRO A 161 3.36 -1.85 -0.86
CA PRO A 161 2.40 -2.10 -1.92
C PRO A 161 0.97 -1.66 -1.55
N GLU A 162 0.17 -1.34 -2.56
CA GLU A 162 -1.22 -0.96 -2.33
C GLU A 162 -2.08 -2.13 -1.82
N TYR A 163 -2.97 -1.82 -0.88
CA TYR A 163 -4.01 -2.75 -0.46
C TYR A 163 -5.04 -3.00 -1.57
N GLN A 164 -5.55 -4.22 -1.65
CA GLN A 164 -6.51 -4.68 -2.68
C GLN A 164 -7.85 -5.00 -2.03
N PHE A 165 -8.97 -4.65 -2.68
CA PHE A 165 -10.32 -4.84 -2.13
C PHE A 165 -10.70 -6.31 -1.95
N ASP A 166 -10.27 -7.19 -2.85
CA ASP A 166 -10.65 -8.62 -2.82
C ASP A 166 -9.72 -9.46 -1.95
N GLN A 167 -8.90 -8.79 -1.12
CA GLN A 167 -7.87 -9.45 -0.34
C GLN A 167 -8.15 -9.31 1.16
N ARG A 168 -8.06 -10.44 1.88
CA ARG A 168 -8.02 -10.45 3.34
C ARG A 168 -6.58 -10.28 3.81
N TYR A 169 -6.43 -9.55 4.90
CA TYR A 169 -5.13 -9.24 5.49
C TYR A 169 -5.08 -9.66 6.95
N LEU A 170 -3.94 -10.19 7.34
CA LEU A 170 -3.53 -10.28 8.74
C LEU A 170 -2.68 -9.02 9.03
N LEU A 171 -3.11 -8.25 10.00
CA LEU A 171 -2.51 -6.95 10.33
C LEU A 171 -2.08 -6.93 11.79
N LEU A 172 -0.83 -6.51 12.02
CA LEU A 172 -0.30 -6.20 13.34
C LEU A 172 -0.40 -4.70 13.53
N LEU A 173 -1.26 -4.24 14.44
CA LEU A 173 -1.68 -2.85 14.53
C LEU A 173 -1.40 -2.21 15.88
N ASN A 174 -0.92 -0.99 15.83
CA ASN A 174 -1.10 -0.02 16.90
C ASN A 174 -2.45 0.67 16.64
N LEU A 175 -3.50 0.18 17.29
CA LEU A 175 -4.87 0.70 17.14
C LEU A 175 -5.14 1.76 18.20
N TYR A 176 -5.55 2.95 17.75
CA TYR A 176 -5.84 4.09 18.63
C TYR A 176 -7.35 4.20 18.91
N ALA A 177 -7.70 4.79 20.05
CA ALA A 177 -9.10 5.01 20.43
C ALA A 177 -9.88 5.88 19.43
N THR A 178 -9.19 6.65 18.61
CA THR A 178 -9.77 7.43 17.50
C THR A 178 -10.28 6.57 16.34
N GLY A 179 -10.02 5.27 16.34
CA GLY A 179 -10.32 4.37 15.23
C GLY A 179 -9.28 4.44 14.10
N THR A 180 -8.18 5.15 14.32
CA THR A 180 -7.04 5.10 13.38
C THR A 180 -6.01 4.07 13.84
N ALA A 181 -5.20 3.57 12.92
CA ALA A 181 -4.18 2.59 13.24
C ALA A 181 -2.89 2.85 12.44
N ARG A 182 -1.78 2.32 12.97
CA ARG A 182 -0.52 2.15 12.24
C ARG A 182 -0.12 0.70 12.26
N THR A 183 0.42 0.21 11.17
CA THR A 183 1.01 -1.15 11.13
C THR A 183 2.34 -1.17 11.87
N VAL A 184 2.55 -2.19 12.68
CA VAL A 184 3.83 -2.40 13.38
C VAL A 184 4.92 -2.72 12.37
N GLY A 185 5.98 -1.91 12.35
CA GLY A 185 7.06 -2.04 11.36
C GLY A 185 6.64 -1.70 9.93
N GLY A 186 5.57 -0.90 9.73
CA GLY A 186 5.10 -0.55 8.38
C GLY A 186 4.65 -1.76 7.58
N PRO A 187 5.19 -1.98 6.37
CA PRO A 187 4.78 -3.10 5.50
C PRO A 187 5.12 -4.48 6.07
N VAL A 188 6.07 -4.55 7.00
CA VAL A 188 6.52 -5.82 7.60
C VAL A 188 5.45 -6.47 8.49
N GLY A 189 4.61 -5.65 9.14
CA GLY A 189 3.48 -6.12 9.95
C GLY A 189 2.20 -6.40 9.16
N VAL A 190 2.29 -6.47 7.83
CA VAL A 190 1.15 -6.68 6.93
C VAL A 190 1.35 -7.96 6.13
N PHE A 191 0.36 -8.85 6.19
CA PHE A 191 0.37 -10.11 5.47
C PHE A 191 -0.94 -10.30 4.72
N LYS A 192 -0.88 -10.89 3.53
CA LYS A 192 -2.06 -11.36 2.79
C LYS A 192 -2.43 -12.75 3.29
N ILE A 193 -3.73 -13.01 3.40
CA ILE A 193 -4.25 -14.36 3.60
C ILE A 193 -4.67 -14.85 2.22
N VAL A 194 -3.97 -15.85 1.72
CA VAL A 194 -4.23 -16.48 0.42
C VAL A 194 -4.91 -17.83 0.60
N GLU A 195 -5.08 -18.57 -0.49
CA GLU A 195 -5.71 -19.89 -0.47
C GLU A 195 -5.16 -20.81 0.63
N ASN A 196 -6.04 -21.64 1.20
CA ASN A 196 -5.75 -22.56 2.30
C ASN A 196 -5.25 -21.85 3.58
N ASP A 197 -5.75 -20.64 3.85
CA ASP A 197 -5.37 -19.84 5.03
C ASP A 197 -3.85 -19.67 5.19
N ARG A 198 -3.14 -19.60 4.09
CA ARG A 198 -1.70 -19.32 4.09
C ARG A 198 -1.44 -17.83 4.23
N ILE A 199 -0.51 -17.48 5.09
CA ILE A 199 -0.09 -16.11 5.36
C ILE A 199 1.14 -15.80 4.51
N VAL A 200 1.07 -14.71 3.70
CA VAL A 200 2.16 -14.27 2.83
C VAL A 200 2.45 -12.78 3.09
N PRO A 201 3.69 -12.37 3.34
CA PRO A 201 4.02 -10.95 3.48
C PRO A 201 3.59 -10.14 2.26
N VAL A 202 3.09 -8.91 2.46
CA VAL A 202 2.80 -8.00 1.34
C VAL A 202 4.07 -7.45 0.70
N HIS A 203 5.15 -7.39 1.48
CA HIS A 203 6.48 -6.98 1.06
C HIS A 203 7.49 -7.95 1.67
N GLU A 204 8.13 -8.76 0.83
CA GLU A 204 9.14 -9.70 1.30
C GLU A 204 10.38 -8.95 1.79
N SER A 205 10.82 -9.27 2.98
CA SER A 205 12.02 -8.70 3.59
C SER A 205 12.72 -9.71 4.49
N GLU A 206 14.00 -9.46 4.76
CA GLU A 206 14.77 -10.23 5.72
C GLU A 206 14.45 -9.88 7.19
N HIS A 207 13.34 -9.16 7.42
CA HIS A 207 12.94 -8.72 8.74
C HIS A 207 12.59 -9.89 9.66
N ARG A 208 12.99 -9.77 10.94
CA ARG A 208 12.85 -10.84 11.92
C ARG A 208 11.40 -11.28 12.16
N ILE A 209 10.44 -10.36 12.13
CA ILE A 209 9.02 -10.69 12.23
C ILE A 209 8.63 -11.72 11.16
N GLN A 210 8.98 -11.47 9.89
CA GLN A 210 8.61 -12.36 8.79
C GLN A 210 9.34 -13.71 8.84
N LYS A 211 10.61 -13.72 9.26
CA LYS A 211 11.36 -14.95 9.51
C LYS A 211 10.70 -15.79 10.61
N ASP A 212 10.30 -15.14 11.71
CA ASP A 212 9.61 -15.81 12.82
C ASP A 212 8.24 -16.38 12.37
N PHE A 213 7.48 -15.65 11.55
CA PHE A 213 6.23 -16.14 10.98
C PHE A 213 6.43 -17.45 10.21
N LYS A 214 7.45 -17.49 9.35
CA LYS A 214 7.81 -18.68 8.59
C LYS A 214 8.29 -19.82 9.48
N LEU A 215 9.16 -19.54 10.44
CA LEU A 215 9.78 -20.56 11.29
C LEU A 215 8.82 -21.13 12.35
N LYS A 216 8.05 -20.25 13.02
CA LYS A 216 7.18 -20.64 14.15
C LYS A 216 5.81 -21.14 13.70
N PHE A 217 5.26 -20.55 12.63
CA PHE A 217 3.88 -20.82 12.21
C PHE A 217 3.80 -21.50 10.83
N GLY A 218 4.92 -21.68 10.12
CA GLY A 218 4.94 -22.26 8.77
C GLY A 218 4.10 -21.46 7.78
N ASN A 219 3.91 -20.13 8.03
CA ASN A 219 2.99 -19.27 7.31
C ASN A 219 1.53 -19.76 7.33
N SER A 220 1.11 -20.48 8.36
CA SER A 220 -0.26 -21.00 8.54
C SER A 220 -1.05 -20.15 9.52
N LEU A 221 -2.22 -19.68 9.11
CA LEU A 221 -3.14 -18.94 9.97
C LEU A 221 -3.66 -19.83 11.12
N GLU A 222 -3.87 -21.12 10.86
CA GLU A 222 -4.29 -22.08 11.89
C GLU A 222 -3.25 -22.22 13.00
N HIS A 223 -1.98 -22.38 12.65
CA HIS A 223 -0.89 -22.46 13.63
C HIS A 223 -0.77 -21.16 14.42
N LEU A 224 -0.91 -20.02 13.76
CA LEU A 224 -0.90 -18.72 14.43
C LEU A 224 -2.06 -18.61 15.44
N ARG A 225 -3.30 -18.97 15.06
CA ARG A 225 -4.46 -18.97 15.95
C ARG A 225 -4.25 -19.85 17.17
N LYS A 226 -3.69 -21.04 17.01
CA LYS A 226 -3.35 -21.93 18.13
C LYS A 226 -2.35 -21.27 19.07
N HIS A 227 -1.31 -20.63 18.53
CA HIS A 227 -0.30 -19.96 19.33
C HIS A 227 -0.88 -18.78 20.14
N LEU A 228 -1.73 -17.96 19.52
CA LEU A 228 -2.31 -16.78 20.17
C LEU A 228 -3.38 -17.12 21.22
N LYS A 229 -4.08 -18.25 21.11
CA LYS A 229 -5.07 -18.71 22.11
C LYS A 229 -4.44 -19.18 23.43
N VAL A 230 -3.16 -19.49 23.45
CA VAL A 230 -2.42 -19.98 24.63
C VAL A 230 -1.81 -18.82 25.42
N ARG A 231 -1.83 -17.61 24.89
CA ARG A 231 -1.31 -16.37 25.51
C ARG A 231 -2.40 -15.62 26.27
#